data_0dc9cc177d1bd250520dd7bc42f9d0c8
#
_entry.id   0dc9cc177d1bd250520dd7bc42f9d0c8
#
_cell.length_a   1.000
_cell.length_b   1.000
_cell.length_c   1.000
_cell.angle_alpha   90.00
_cell.angle_beta   90.00
_cell.angle_gamma   90.00
#
_symmetry.space_group_name_H-M   'P 1'
#
loop_
_entity.id
_entity.type
_entity.pdbx_description
1 polymer ?
#
loop_
_entity_poly.entity_id
_entity_poly.type
_entity_poly.pdbx_seq_one_letter_code
_entity_poly.pdbx_strand_id
1 'polypeptide(L)'
;GSGGAADPPDADAGDAAPEATAELTGLGDPYYPDVGNSGYDVGDYALDLTWHPDEQRMDGVTTITAVATDDLTRFSLDAVDLDVSSVTVDGEPATATPTGERDLIVEPAEPLGQGDEFVVVVTYAAAPQLLAGADLLSPGWVADGDEVYVAFEPHGAATLFPSNDHPSDKATYSFTVTVPTGLDVAANGMLRGAVPGDGVTTFSFSAPDQMATYLVQLVIADLDVVESTGPGGLPVRHVIDADVGGVVEGPLARTAEMIDVFDDLFGPYPFVAYGVVVVDEPLGYALETQTLPIFGTDAVTSEPTLVHELAHQWFGDSVTPATWQDIWLNEGFATYAELLWRERTGQGGPDDLAATYAEPTPLLDLPPADPGPTELFAPSVYDRGALTLYVLDRTVGRDVFLTILRTWLERYDDSSATTGDFEAVAEEVSGAELTPMFDAWLRAPQMPDLDDWVG
;
A
#
# COMPACT_ATOMS: atom_id res chain seq x y z
N GLY A 1 65.63 25.83 49.46
CA GLY A 1 65.51 25.08 48.32
C GLY A 1 64.31 24.19 48.40
N SER A 2 63.27 24.51 47.74
CA SER A 2 62.05 23.69 47.58
C SER A 2 62.02 23.13 46.16
N GLY A 3 62.09 21.82 46.04
CA GLY A 3 61.90 21.12 44.78
C GLY A 3 60.43 21.03 44.42
N GLY A 4 60.09 21.53 43.28
CA GLY A 4 58.79 21.28 42.63
C GLY A 4 58.84 19.95 41.85
N ALA A 5 57.95 19.06 42.18
CA ALA A 5 57.68 17.88 41.40
C ALA A 5 56.78 18.26 40.19
N ALA A 6 57.18 17.85 39.01
CA ALA A 6 56.37 17.97 37.81
C ALA A 6 55.36 16.83 37.80
N ASP A 7 54.07 17.16 37.55
CA ASP A 7 53.00 16.22 37.25
C ASP A 7 53.23 15.55 35.88
N PRO A 8 52.89 14.26 35.73
CA PRO A 8 52.91 13.59 34.44
C PRO A 8 51.79 14.09 33.55
N PRO A 9 51.93 14.03 32.20
CA PRO A 9 50.91 14.45 31.28
C PRO A 9 49.69 13.51 31.34
N ASP A 10 48.50 14.13 31.28
CA ASP A 10 47.22 13.47 31.20
C ASP A 10 47.21 12.44 30.03
N ALA A 11 46.78 11.26 30.39
CA ALA A 11 46.52 10.19 29.46
C ALA A 11 45.34 10.55 28.57
N ASP A 12 45.58 10.38 27.30
CA ASP A 12 44.69 10.18 26.17
C ASP A 12 43.23 9.94 26.56
N ALA A 13 42.39 10.94 26.35
CA ALA A 13 40.96 10.75 26.25
C ALA A 13 40.70 10.02 24.92
N GLY A 14 40.62 8.69 25.00
CA GLY A 14 40.18 7.90 23.87
C GLY A 14 38.84 8.45 23.36
N ASP A 15 38.83 8.72 22.09
CA ASP A 15 37.66 8.99 21.31
C ASP A 15 36.68 7.80 21.51
N ALA A 16 35.75 7.96 22.44
CA ALA A 16 34.62 7.04 22.56
C ALA A 16 33.78 7.28 21.31
N ALA A 17 33.75 6.28 20.44
CA ALA A 17 32.79 6.25 19.39
C ALA A 17 31.39 6.60 19.98
N PRO A 18 30.58 7.40 19.31
CA PRO A 18 29.25 7.69 19.78
C PRO A 18 28.52 6.38 20.02
N GLU A 19 27.95 6.20 21.21
CA GLU A 19 26.96 5.16 21.46
C GLU A 19 25.74 5.54 20.60
N ALA A 20 25.73 5.14 19.35
CA ALA A 20 24.57 5.22 18.48
C ALA A 20 23.57 4.16 18.96
N THR A 21 22.75 4.53 19.91
CA THR A 21 21.53 3.79 20.25
C THR A 21 20.36 4.53 19.64
N ALA A 22 20.17 4.43 18.32
CA ALA A 22 18.83 4.58 17.80
C ALA A 22 18.00 3.50 18.51
N GLU A 23 17.06 3.89 19.34
CA GLU A 23 16.06 2.95 19.84
C GLU A 23 15.34 2.42 18.59
N LEU A 24 15.24 1.10 18.48
CA LEU A 24 14.43 0.49 17.44
C LEU A 24 12.98 0.83 17.76
N THR A 25 12.43 1.79 17.06
CA THR A 25 11.07 2.27 17.24
C THR A 25 10.34 2.08 15.90
N GLY A 26 9.06 1.74 15.97
CA GLY A 26 8.21 1.77 14.78
C GLY A 26 8.18 3.17 14.15
N LEU A 27 7.52 3.30 13.03
CA LEU A 27 7.35 4.59 12.32
C LEU A 27 6.36 5.54 13.02
N GLY A 28 5.79 5.11 14.15
CA GLY A 28 4.93 5.96 14.99
C GLY A 28 3.47 5.99 14.54
N ASP A 29 3.03 4.96 13.79
CA ASP A 29 1.61 4.82 13.46
C ASP A 29 0.78 4.73 14.75
N PRO A 30 -0.27 5.55 14.90
CA PRO A 30 -1.08 5.57 16.12
C PRO A 30 -1.90 4.28 16.33
N TYR A 31 -2.16 3.50 15.27
CA TYR A 31 -2.94 2.28 15.33
C TYR A 31 -2.09 1.02 15.38
N TYR A 32 -0.96 1.03 14.69
CA TYR A 32 -0.04 -0.09 14.58
C TYR A 32 1.39 0.35 14.95
N PRO A 33 1.66 0.68 16.22
CA PRO A 33 2.93 1.28 16.65
C PRO A 33 4.14 0.35 16.44
N ASP A 34 3.90 -0.95 16.29
CA ASP A 34 4.93 -1.96 16.08
C ASP A 34 5.09 -2.34 14.58
N VAL A 35 4.42 -1.62 13.67
CA VAL A 35 4.47 -1.84 12.22
C VAL A 35 5.39 -0.82 11.57
N GLY A 36 6.27 -1.30 10.70
CA GLY A 36 7.34 -0.50 10.13
C GLY A 36 8.43 -0.15 11.13
N ASN A 37 9.56 0.32 10.64
CA ASN A 37 10.76 0.56 11.43
C ASN A 37 11.44 1.87 11.03
N SER A 38 11.87 2.65 12.00
CA SER A 38 12.61 3.89 11.79
C SER A 38 14.11 3.66 11.57
N GLY A 39 14.80 4.69 11.10
CA GLY A 39 16.26 4.73 10.95
C GLY A 39 16.77 4.45 9.54
N TYR A 40 15.90 4.04 8.62
CA TYR A 40 16.22 3.87 7.21
C TYR A 40 14.99 4.12 6.34
N ASP A 41 15.20 4.23 5.03
CA ASP A 41 14.20 4.44 3.99
C ASP A 41 14.51 3.45 2.85
N VAL A 42 13.53 2.66 2.44
CA VAL A 42 13.74 1.61 1.42
C VAL A 42 13.46 2.17 0.03
N GLY A 43 14.43 2.04 -0.85
CA GLY A 43 14.30 2.46 -2.25
C GLY A 43 13.90 1.36 -3.22
N ASP A 44 14.25 0.09 -2.94
CA ASP A 44 13.98 -1.03 -3.86
C ASP A 44 13.88 -2.37 -3.13
N TYR A 45 12.92 -3.18 -3.56
CA TYR A 45 12.79 -4.59 -3.21
C TYR A 45 12.95 -5.48 -4.45
N ALA A 46 13.94 -6.39 -4.44
CA ALA A 46 13.99 -7.48 -5.39
C ALA A 46 13.61 -8.79 -4.71
N LEU A 47 12.48 -9.35 -5.11
CA LEU A 47 11.92 -10.58 -4.56
C LEU A 47 12.20 -11.75 -5.51
N ASP A 48 13.01 -12.72 -5.08
CA ASP A 48 13.25 -13.99 -5.78
C ASP A 48 12.54 -15.10 -4.99
N LEU A 49 11.45 -15.61 -5.54
CA LEU A 49 10.51 -16.51 -4.87
C LEU A 49 10.40 -17.83 -5.63
N THR A 50 10.38 -18.96 -4.90
CA THR A 50 10.15 -20.29 -5.47
C THR A 50 9.02 -20.98 -4.71
N TRP A 51 7.92 -21.28 -5.41
CA TRP A 51 6.76 -21.94 -4.84
C TRP A 51 6.90 -23.47 -4.86
N HIS A 52 6.68 -24.11 -3.71
CA HIS A 52 6.67 -25.56 -3.50
C HIS A 52 5.29 -26.01 -3.03
N PRO A 53 4.34 -26.30 -3.94
CA PRO A 53 2.97 -26.63 -3.58
C PRO A 53 2.85 -27.88 -2.71
N ASP A 54 3.63 -28.93 -2.98
CA ASP A 54 3.62 -30.17 -2.18
C ASP A 54 4.01 -29.93 -0.71
N GLU A 55 4.80 -28.89 -0.44
CA GLU A 55 5.30 -28.52 0.89
C GLU A 55 4.50 -27.35 1.49
N GLN A 56 3.62 -26.71 0.70
CA GLN A 56 2.94 -25.46 1.04
C GLN A 56 3.94 -24.43 1.55
N ARG A 57 5.02 -24.22 0.79
CA ARG A 57 6.16 -23.39 1.19
C ARG A 57 6.64 -22.52 0.05
N MET A 58 6.92 -21.28 0.36
CA MET A 58 7.63 -20.32 -0.49
C MET A 58 9.06 -20.19 -0.01
N ASP A 59 10.06 -20.56 -0.81
CA ASP A 59 11.44 -20.20 -0.56
C ASP A 59 11.68 -18.81 -1.14
N GLY A 60 12.29 -17.91 -0.35
CA GLY A 60 12.50 -16.52 -0.71
C GLY A 60 13.92 -16.03 -0.52
N VAL A 61 14.36 -15.19 -1.44
CA VAL A 61 15.52 -14.30 -1.26
C VAL A 61 15.03 -12.88 -1.53
N THR A 62 14.99 -12.06 -0.48
CA THR A 62 14.66 -10.63 -0.62
C THR A 62 15.94 -9.83 -0.57
N THR A 63 16.19 -9.04 -1.62
CA THR A 63 17.22 -8.02 -1.63
C THR A 63 16.58 -6.67 -1.43
N ILE A 64 16.99 -5.96 -0.39
CA ILE A 64 16.48 -4.64 0.02
C ILE A 64 17.60 -3.63 -0.19
N THR A 65 17.36 -2.60 -0.99
CA THR A 65 18.28 -1.45 -1.11
C THR A 65 17.67 -0.28 -0.34
N ALA A 66 18.39 0.23 0.64
CA ALA A 66 17.90 1.27 1.53
C ALA A 66 18.95 2.34 1.80
N VAL A 67 18.51 3.49 2.33
CA VAL A 67 19.37 4.57 2.80
C VAL A 67 19.17 4.73 4.30
N ALA A 68 20.25 4.74 5.08
CA ALA A 68 20.21 5.01 6.50
C ALA A 68 19.81 6.48 6.76
N THR A 69 18.73 6.71 7.48
CA THR A 69 18.26 8.05 7.88
C THR A 69 18.88 8.51 9.20
N ASP A 70 19.51 7.58 9.94
CA ASP A 70 20.23 7.80 11.19
C ASP A 70 21.53 6.99 11.21
N ASP A 71 22.43 7.23 12.17
CA ASP A 71 23.57 6.35 12.44
C ASP A 71 23.08 5.04 13.06
N LEU A 72 23.31 3.90 12.40
CA LEU A 72 22.78 2.60 12.79
C LEU A 72 23.88 1.60 13.17
N THR A 73 23.84 1.08 14.37
CA THR A 73 24.58 -0.14 14.77
C THR A 73 23.74 -1.40 14.62
N ARG A 74 22.42 -1.22 14.49
CA ARG A 74 21.42 -2.24 14.22
C ARG A 74 20.17 -1.58 13.64
N PHE A 75 19.36 -2.35 12.93
CA PHE A 75 18.03 -1.95 12.45
C PHE A 75 17.08 -3.15 12.55
N SER A 76 15.78 -2.93 12.36
CA SER A 76 14.78 -3.99 12.32
C SER A 76 14.12 -4.06 10.96
N LEU A 77 13.70 -5.26 10.55
CA LEU A 77 12.77 -5.51 9.47
C LEU A 77 11.51 -6.17 10.04
N ASP A 78 10.34 -5.88 9.47
CA ASP A 78 9.15 -6.69 9.72
C ASP A 78 9.32 -8.05 9.03
N ALA A 79 9.14 -9.14 9.79
CA ALA A 79 9.27 -10.52 9.32
C ALA A 79 8.47 -11.45 10.24
N VAL A 80 7.26 -11.79 9.83
CA VAL A 80 6.33 -12.57 10.66
C VAL A 80 6.44 -14.04 10.32
N ASP A 81 6.89 -14.84 11.30
CA ASP A 81 7.03 -16.30 11.20
C ASP A 81 7.84 -16.80 9.98
N LEU A 82 8.75 -15.97 9.45
CA LEU A 82 9.67 -16.39 8.39
C LEU A 82 10.79 -17.26 8.97
N ASP A 83 11.07 -18.39 8.33
CA ASP A 83 12.23 -19.25 8.66
C ASP A 83 13.49 -18.69 7.99
N VAL A 84 14.12 -17.69 8.64
CA VAL A 84 15.30 -16.97 8.13
C VAL A 84 16.55 -17.83 8.29
N SER A 85 17.20 -18.15 7.19
CA SER A 85 18.40 -18.99 7.14
C SER A 85 19.70 -18.19 7.09
N SER A 86 19.70 -16.99 6.48
CA SER A 86 20.87 -16.10 6.42
C SER A 86 20.47 -14.66 6.16
N VAL A 87 21.27 -13.73 6.70
CA VAL A 87 21.21 -12.30 6.40
C VAL A 87 22.62 -11.79 6.10
N THR A 88 22.73 -10.96 5.07
CA THR A 88 23.95 -10.20 4.79
C THR A 88 23.63 -8.72 4.64
N VAL A 89 24.56 -7.86 5.03
CA VAL A 89 24.52 -6.41 4.78
C VAL A 89 25.76 -6.05 3.99
N ASP A 90 25.60 -5.42 2.82
CA ASP A 90 26.70 -5.10 1.89
C ASP A 90 27.57 -6.30 1.51
N GLY A 91 26.95 -7.49 1.46
CA GLY A 91 27.61 -8.75 1.13
C GLY A 91 28.35 -9.41 2.30
N GLU A 92 28.46 -8.76 3.46
CA GLU A 92 29.07 -9.34 4.67
C GLU A 92 27.98 -9.99 5.55
N PRO A 93 28.26 -11.14 6.19
CA PRO A 93 27.30 -11.78 7.08
C PRO A 93 26.91 -10.88 8.24
N ALA A 94 25.61 -10.75 8.50
CA ALA A 94 25.05 -10.01 9.64
C ALA A 94 24.41 -10.96 10.66
N THR A 95 24.35 -10.52 11.91
CA THR A 95 23.57 -11.24 12.92
C THR A 95 22.10 -10.84 12.77
N ALA A 96 21.22 -11.83 12.70
CA ALA A 96 19.79 -11.61 12.64
C ALA A 96 19.09 -12.33 13.79
N THR A 97 18.23 -11.62 14.53
CA THR A 97 17.56 -12.15 15.72
C THR A 97 16.07 -11.80 15.68
N PRO A 98 15.17 -12.79 15.52
CA PRO A 98 13.73 -12.55 15.65
C PRO A 98 13.40 -12.02 17.06
N THR A 99 12.56 -11.00 17.13
CA THR A 99 12.16 -10.34 18.38
C THR A 99 10.67 -10.01 18.35
N GLY A 100 9.98 -10.28 19.46
CA GLY A 100 8.53 -10.12 19.51
C GLY A 100 7.82 -11.07 18.55
N GLU A 101 6.74 -10.61 17.95
CA GLU A 101 5.92 -11.38 17.00
C GLU A 101 6.18 -10.97 15.54
N ARG A 102 6.96 -9.88 15.31
CA ARG A 102 7.06 -9.23 14.02
C ARG A 102 8.48 -8.87 13.59
N ASP A 103 9.35 -8.54 14.53
CA ASP A 103 10.64 -7.92 14.23
C ASP A 103 11.76 -8.94 13.95
N LEU A 104 12.57 -8.66 12.96
CA LEU A 104 13.88 -9.27 12.71
C LEU A 104 14.96 -8.22 12.92
N ILE A 105 15.60 -8.21 14.10
CA ILE A 105 16.70 -7.29 14.38
C ILE A 105 17.96 -7.75 13.64
N VAL A 106 18.51 -6.86 12.83
CA VAL A 106 19.73 -7.08 12.04
C VAL A 106 20.86 -6.21 12.61
N GLU A 107 21.99 -6.86 12.93
CA GLU A 107 23.22 -6.21 13.36
C GLU A 107 24.27 -6.39 12.24
N PRO A 108 24.57 -5.35 11.44
CA PRO A 108 25.58 -5.40 10.39
C PRO A 108 26.98 -5.58 10.97
N ALA A 109 27.92 -6.09 10.17
CA ALA A 109 29.30 -6.28 10.60
C ALA A 109 30.02 -4.95 10.92
N GLU A 110 29.67 -3.89 10.23
CA GLU A 110 30.14 -2.51 10.44
C GLU A 110 28.92 -1.60 10.59
N PRO A 111 28.98 -0.59 11.48
CA PRO A 111 27.89 0.39 11.60
C PRO A 111 27.65 1.16 10.30
N LEU A 112 26.37 1.51 10.05
CA LEU A 112 25.96 2.34 8.93
C LEU A 112 25.86 3.80 9.39
N GLY A 113 26.41 4.73 8.63
CA GLY A 113 26.32 6.17 8.91
C GLY A 113 25.06 6.77 8.27
N GLN A 114 24.52 7.84 8.87
CA GLN A 114 23.41 8.59 8.27
C GLN A 114 23.75 9.03 6.83
N GLY A 115 22.90 8.68 5.89
CA GLY A 115 23.05 8.93 4.45
C GLY A 115 23.79 7.84 3.68
N ASP A 116 24.24 6.79 4.35
CA ASP A 116 24.83 5.63 3.66
C ASP A 116 23.73 4.82 2.96
N GLU A 117 23.96 4.50 1.70
CA GLU A 117 23.18 3.50 0.96
C GLU A 117 23.71 2.11 1.31
N PHE A 118 22.82 1.17 1.62
CA PHE A 118 23.20 -0.20 1.99
C PHE A 118 22.25 -1.22 1.38
N VAL A 119 22.74 -2.46 1.25
CA VAL A 119 21.98 -3.57 0.67
C VAL A 119 21.87 -4.71 1.68
N VAL A 120 20.64 -5.09 2.00
CA VAL A 120 20.32 -6.24 2.85
C VAL A 120 19.84 -7.39 1.97
N VAL A 121 20.43 -8.59 2.14
CA VAL A 121 19.92 -9.80 1.50
C VAL A 121 19.50 -10.79 2.56
N VAL A 122 18.21 -11.14 2.55
CA VAL A 122 17.63 -12.12 3.47
C VAL A 122 17.24 -13.37 2.70
N THR A 123 17.72 -14.53 3.13
CA THR A 123 17.29 -15.84 2.59
C THR A 123 16.40 -16.51 3.63
N TYR A 124 15.20 -16.93 3.23
CA TYR A 124 14.19 -17.43 4.14
C TYR A 124 13.25 -18.43 3.47
N ALA A 125 12.38 -19.04 4.27
CA ALA A 125 11.20 -19.72 3.81
C ALA A 125 9.96 -19.19 4.55
N ALA A 126 8.82 -19.14 3.84
CA ALA A 126 7.53 -18.71 4.36
C ALA A 126 6.47 -19.79 4.15
N ALA A 127 5.51 -19.89 5.07
CA ALA A 127 4.32 -20.73 4.94
C ALA A 127 3.06 -19.85 4.84
N PRO A 128 1.99 -20.29 4.15
CA PRO A 128 0.74 -19.56 4.07
C PRO A 128 0.21 -19.16 5.43
N GLN A 129 -0.14 -17.90 5.60
CA GLN A 129 -0.54 -17.36 6.90
C GLN A 129 -1.40 -16.11 6.74
N LEU A 130 -2.43 -16.02 7.60
CA LEU A 130 -3.26 -14.84 7.77
C LEU A 130 -3.09 -14.30 9.19
N LEU A 131 -2.93 -12.99 9.30
CA LEU A 131 -2.89 -12.29 10.57
C LEU A 131 -4.31 -11.94 11.03
N ALA A 132 -4.46 -11.64 12.32
CA ALA A 132 -5.69 -11.03 12.80
C ALA A 132 -5.79 -9.61 12.20
N GLY A 133 -6.84 -9.37 11.43
CA GLY A 133 -7.04 -8.12 10.71
C GLY A 133 -8.08 -7.22 11.35
N ALA A 134 -8.25 -6.05 10.75
CA ALA A 134 -9.32 -5.13 11.03
C ALA A 134 -10.58 -5.54 10.25
N ASP A 135 -11.73 -5.47 10.91
CA ASP A 135 -13.04 -5.78 10.32
C ASP A 135 -13.10 -7.14 9.61
N LEU A 136 -13.26 -7.14 8.28
CA LEU A 136 -13.40 -8.34 7.46
C LEU A 136 -12.06 -8.81 6.87
N LEU A 137 -10.99 -7.99 6.93
CA LEU A 137 -9.71 -8.32 6.34
C LEU A 137 -8.83 -9.08 7.32
N SER A 138 -8.25 -10.17 6.85
CA SER A 138 -7.20 -10.92 7.54
C SER A 138 -5.95 -10.86 6.65
N PRO A 139 -5.06 -9.89 6.87
CA PRO A 139 -3.93 -9.65 5.97
C PRO A 139 -2.94 -10.81 5.98
N GLY A 140 -2.38 -11.11 4.81
CA GLY A 140 -1.41 -12.16 4.64
C GLY A 140 -1.52 -12.84 3.28
N TRP A 141 -1.18 -14.13 3.21
CA TRP A 141 -1.28 -14.90 1.99
C TRP A 141 -1.85 -16.29 2.21
N VAL A 142 -2.54 -16.76 1.19
CA VAL A 142 -3.28 -18.02 1.20
C VAL A 142 -2.72 -18.92 0.11
N ALA A 143 -2.67 -20.23 0.40
CA ALA A 143 -2.50 -21.25 -0.62
C ALA A 143 -3.61 -22.29 -0.50
N ASP A 144 -4.23 -22.63 -1.62
CA ASP A 144 -5.17 -23.74 -1.78
C ASP A 144 -4.68 -24.65 -2.90
N GLY A 145 -4.29 -25.87 -2.54
CA GLY A 145 -3.63 -26.78 -3.48
C GLY A 145 -2.33 -26.18 -4.02
N ASP A 146 -2.28 -25.99 -5.34
CA ASP A 146 -1.13 -25.43 -6.04
C ASP A 146 -1.19 -23.89 -6.17
N GLU A 147 -2.34 -23.29 -5.86
CA GLU A 147 -2.64 -21.88 -6.08
C GLU A 147 -2.26 -21.02 -4.88
N VAL A 148 -1.91 -19.78 -5.15
CA VAL A 148 -1.52 -18.78 -4.14
C VAL A 148 -2.13 -17.43 -4.52
N TYR A 149 -2.64 -16.71 -3.51
CA TYR A 149 -2.90 -15.27 -3.63
C TYR A 149 -2.52 -14.52 -2.35
N VAL A 150 -2.27 -13.25 -2.48
CA VAL A 150 -1.93 -12.36 -1.38
C VAL A 150 -2.98 -11.25 -1.21
N ALA A 151 -3.19 -10.82 0.05
CA ALA A 151 -3.95 -9.64 0.41
C ALA A 151 -3.31 -9.07 1.67
N PHE A 152 -2.53 -8.00 1.55
CA PHE A 152 -1.65 -7.56 2.63
C PHE A 152 -2.17 -6.38 3.45
N GLU A 153 -3.21 -5.72 3.03
CA GLU A 153 -3.74 -4.59 3.76
C GLU A 153 -4.32 -4.99 5.13
N PRO A 154 -3.96 -4.28 6.22
CA PRO A 154 -3.08 -3.11 6.26
C PRO A 154 -1.58 -3.42 6.44
N HIS A 155 -1.15 -4.59 6.90
CA HIS A 155 0.25 -4.87 7.27
C HIS A 155 0.62 -6.36 7.18
N GLY A 156 0.21 -7.03 6.13
CA GLY A 156 0.43 -8.46 5.92
C GLY A 156 1.66 -8.83 5.11
N ALA A 157 2.36 -7.89 4.48
CA ALA A 157 3.49 -8.18 3.59
C ALA A 157 4.63 -8.93 4.30
N ALA A 158 4.85 -8.63 5.57
CA ALA A 158 5.83 -9.28 6.42
C ALA A 158 5.60 -10.80 6.62
N THR A 159 4.43 -11.33 6.25
CA THR A 159 4.15 -12.77 6.27
C THR A 159 4.73 -13.52 5.08
N LEU A 160 5.06 -12.80 3.98
CA LEU A 160 5.63 -13.39 2.76
C LEU A 160 7.09 -12.99 2.56
N PHE A 161 7.49 -11.76 2.86
CA PHE A 161 8.86 -11.29 2.70
C PHE A 161 9.25 -10.29 3.78
N PRO A 162 10.53 -10.26 4.23
CA PRO A 162 10.99 -9.25 5.18
C PRO A 162 10.94 -7.87 4.53
N SER A 163 10.38 -6.89 5.25
CA SER A 163 10.10 -5.56 4.72
C SER A 163 10.14 -4.47 5.80
N ASN A 164 9.99 -3.23 5.39
CA ASN A 164 9.53 -2.13 6.23
C ASN A 164 8.03 -1.97 5.95
N ASP A 165 7.19 -2.70 6.71
CA ASP A 165 5.79 -2.97 6.35
C ASP A 165 4.85 -1.84 6.80
N HIS A 166 5.06 -0.63 6.24
CA HIS A 166 4.29 0.56 6.57
C HIS A 166 3.94 1.38 5.31
N PRO A 167 2.74 1.98 5.20
CA PRO A 167 2.32 2.71 4.00
C PRO A 167 3.19 3.93 3.67
N SER A 168 3.88 4.51 4.64
CA SER A 168 4.75 5.67 4.40
C SER A 168 6.12 5.31 3.80
N ASP A 169 6.55 4.05 3.85
CA ASP A 169 7.82 3.61 3.24
C ASP A 169 7.52 2.93 1.89
N LYS A 170 7.65 3.70 0.83
CA LYS A 170 7.37 3.25 -0.55
C LYS A 170 8.67 2.94 -1.26
N ALA A 171 8.65 1.92 -2.11
CA ALA A 171 9.82 1.46 -2.84
C ALA A 171 9.45 1.02 -4.25
N THR A 172 10.45 0.83 -5.12
CA THR A 172 10.28 0.11 -6.38
C THR A 172 10.40 -1.39 -6.17
N TYR A 173 9.81 -2.19 -7.08
CA TYR A 173 9.83 -3.64 -6.95
C TYR A 173 10.24 -4.35 -8.23
N SER A 174 10.97 -5.45 -8.06
CA SER A 174 11.16 -6.46 -9.08
C SER A 174 10.85 -7.85 -8.52
N PHE A 175 10.19 -8.67 -9.33
CA PHE A 175 9.80 -10.02 -8.94
C PHE A 175 10.43 -11.03 -9.89
N THR A 176 11.04 -12.07 -9.33
CA THR A 176 11.45 -13.28 -10.03
C THR A 176 10.76 -14.44 -9.34
N VAL A 177 9.77 -15.06 -9.99
CA VAL A 177 8.94 -16.08 -9.36
C VAL A 177 9.03 -17.38 -10.14
N THR A 178 9.51 -18.43 -9.48
CA THR A 178 9.65 -19.76 -10.05
C THR A 178 8.54 -20.68 -9.53
N VAL A 179 7.78 -21.27 -10.44
CA VAL A 179 6.63 -22.13 -10.16
C VAL A 179 6.72 -23.43 -10.94
N PRO A 180 6.07 -24.53 -10.52
CA PRO A 180 5.92 -25.75 -11.31
C PRO A 180 5.34 -25.46 -12.70
N THR A 181 5.80 -26.21 -13.71
CA THR A 181 5.27 -26.11 -15.08
C THR A 181 3.77 -26.39 -15.11
N GLY A 182 2.99 -25.47 -15.70
CA GLY A 182 1.53 -25.56 -15.78
C GLY A 182 0.83 -24.53 -14.89
N LEU A 183 1.59 -23.87 -14.00
CA LEU A 183 1.13 -22.70 -13.27
C LEU A 183 1.69 -21.43 -13.93
N ASP A 184 0.91 -20.36 -13.87
CA ASP A 184 1.27 -19.01 -14.27
C ASP A 184 1.42 -18.11 -13.05
N VAL A 185 1.95 -16.90 -13.27
CA VAL A 185 2.16 -15.91 -12.22
C VAL A 185 1.60 -14.57 -12.67
N ALA A 186 0.89 -13.90 -11.77
CA ALA A 186 0.54 -12.49 -11.88
C ALA A 186 1.19 -11.71 -10.72
N ALA A 187 1.80 -10.56 -11.04
CA ALA A 187 2.36 -9.64 -10.06
C ALA A 187 2.24 -8.19 -10.55
N ASN A 188 2.49 -7.23 -9.65
CA ASN A 188 2.44 -5.80 -9.97
C ASN A 188 3.33 -5.43 -11.17
N GLY A 189 2.96 -4.35 -11.84
CA GLY A 189 3.73 -3.75 -12.92
C GLY A 189 3.69 -4.57 -14.22
N MET A 190 4.83 -4.72 -14.87
CA MET A 190 4.93 -5.28 -16.22
C MET A 190 5.66 -6.63 -16.21
N LEU A 191 5.06 -7.63 -16.87
CA LEU A 191 5.74 -8.88 -17.19
C LEU A 191 6.94 -8.59 -18.13
N ARG A 192 8.13 -8.99 -17.73
CA ARG A 192 9.38 -8.87 -18.50
C ARG A 192 9.74 -10.14 -19.27
N GLY A 193 9.28 -11.28 -18.78
CA GLY A 193 9.47 -12.55 -19.46
C GLY A 193 9.05 -13.74 -18.63
N ALA A 194 8.91 -14.87 -19.31
CA ALA A 194 8.71 -16.19 -18.73
C ALA A 194 9.72 -17.16 -19.36
N VAL A 195 10.54 -17.80 -18.54
CA VAL A 195 11.63 -18.69 -18.98
C VAL A 195 11.34 -20.11 -18.50
N PRO A 196 11.01 -21.04 -19.41
CA PRO A 196 10.82 -22.45 -19.05
C PRO A 196 12.14 -23.09 -18.60
N GLY A 197 12.05 -23.91 -17.53
CA GLY A 197 13.13 -24.75 -17.00
C GLY A 197 12.73 -26.24 -17.01
N ASP A 198 13.48 -27.07 -16.27
CA ASP A 198 13.18 -28.49 -16.12
C ASP A 198 12.11 -28.70 -15.03
N GLY A 199 10.86 -28.84 -15.45
CA GLY A 199 9.70 -28.99 -14.56
C GLY A 199 9.22 -27.72 -13.88
N VAL A 200 9.77 -26.56 -14.24
CA VAL A 200 9.39 -25.25 -13.68
C VAL A 200 9.33 -24.17 -14.77
N THR A 201 8.70 -23.04 -14.46
CA THR A 201 8.77 -21.81 -15.26
C THR A 201 9.12 -20.66 -14.30
N THR A 202 10.05 -19.79 -14.71
CA THR A 202 10.44 -18.60 -13.97
C THR A 202 9.87 -17.35 -14.67
N PHE A 203 9.05 -16.61 -13.97
CA PHE A 203 8.46 -15.34 -14.42
C PHE A 203 9.22 -14.16 -13.82
N SER A 204 9.37 -13.08 -14.59
CA SER A 204 9.99 -11.85 -14.11
C SER A 204 9.10 -10.65 -14.35
N PHE A 205 8.91 -9.81 -13.31
CA PHE A 205 8.10 -8.59 -13.38
C PHE A 205 8.92 -7.40 -12.87
N SER A 206 8.49 -6.21 -13.27
CA SER A 206 9.07 -4.94 -12.80
C SER A 206 7.96 -3.92 -12.56
N ALA A 207 7.90 -3.42 -11.34
CA ALA A 207 7.07 -2.32 -10.89
C ALA A 207 7.99 -1.14 -10.52
N PRO A 208 8.26 -0.23 -11.48
CA PRO A 208 9.26 0.83 -11.31
C PRO A 208 8.73 2.06 -10.57
N ASP A 209 7.43 2.12 -10.33
CA ASP A 209 6.78 3.22 -9.63
C ASP A 209 6.80 2.95 -8.11
N GLN A 210 6.87 3.98 -7.28
CA GLN A 210 6.90 3.85 -5.83
C GLN A 210 5.62 3.20 -5.30
N MET A 211 5.75 2.15 -4.49
CA MET A 211 4.63 1.34 -4.01
C MET A 211 4.83 0.96 -2.54
N ALA A 212 3.79 1.14 -1.73
CA ALA A 212 3.77 0.65 -0.36
C ALA A 212 3.69 -0.89 -0.33
N THR A 213 4.19 -1.49 0.74
CA THR A 213 4.24 -2.96 0.89
C THR A 213 2.88 -3.63 0.84
N TYR A 214 1.84 -3.00 1.39
CA TYR A 214 0.48 -3.57 1.39
C TYR A 214 -0.15 -3.67 0.00
N LEU A 215 0.36 -2.90 -0.98
CA LEU A 215 -0.11 -2.89 -2.37
C LEU A 215 0.56 -3.95 -3.25
N VAL A 216 1.51 -4.71 -2.70
CA VAL A 216 2.14 -5.83 -3.42
C VAL A 216 1.10 -6.89 -3.75
N GLN A 217 1.09 -7.32 -5.02
CA GLN A 217 0.24 -8.39 -5.53
C GLN A 217 1.07 -9.55 -6.05
N LEU A 218 0.68 -10.76 -5.69
CA LEU A 218 1.18 -12.01 -6.23
C LEU A 218 0.06 -13.04 -6.29
N VAL A 219 -0.22 -13.55 -7.48
CA VAL A 219 -1.11 -14.70 -7.68
C VAL A 219 -0.36 -15.77 -8.47
N ILE A 220 -0.48 -17.03 -8.05
CA ILE A 220 0.03 -18.22 -8.73
C ILE A 220 -1.16 -19.15 -8.95
N ALA A 221 -1.52 -19.42 -10.19
CA ALA A 221 -2.63 -20.30 -10.56
C ALA A 221 -2.51 -20.70 -12.05
N ASP A 222 -3.48 -21.43 -12.59
CA ASP A 222 -3.69 -21.56 -14.04
C ASP A 222 -4.44 -20.32 -14.52
N LEU A 223 -3.76 -19.40 -15.22
CA LEU A 223 -4.24 -18.05 -15.48
C LEU A 223 -4.49 -17.77 -16.97
N ASP A 224 -5.66 -17.30 -17.30
CA ASP A 224 -5.98 -16.71 -18.60
C ASP A 224 -5.66 -15.21 -18.61
N VAL A 225 -4.94 -14.74 -19.64
CA VAL A 225 -4.57 -13.32 -19.76
C VAL A 225 -5.32 -12.66 -20.92
N VAL A 226 -6.01 -11.56 -20.60
CA VAL A 226 -6.71 -10.71 -21.57
C VAL A 226 -6.01 -9.37 -21.70
N GLU A 227 -5.31 -9.17 -22.81
CA GLU A 227 -4.57 -7.94 -23.08
C GLU A 227 -5.40 -6.94 -23.88
N SER A 228 -5.30 -5.67 -23.52
CA SER A 228 -5.89 -4.55 -24.25
C SER A 228 -5.03 -3.29 -24.10
N THR A 229 -5.49 -2.17 -24.63
CA THR A 229 -4.75 -0.90 -24.54
C THR A 229 -5.72 0.19 -24.06
N GLY A 230 -5.34 0.88 -23.01
CA GLY A 230 -6.01 2.03 -22.45
C GLY A 230 -5.60 3.35 -23.10
N PRO A 231 -6.06 4.49 -22.53
CA PRO A 231 -5.69 5.83 -22.96
C PRO A 231 -4.17 6.04 -23.04
N GLY A 232 -3.72 6.88 -23.95
CA GLY A 232 -2.29 7.15 -24.10
C GLY A 232 -1.40 5.98 -24.54
N GLY A 233 -2.00 4.80 -24.79
CA GLY A 233 -1.26 3.57 -25.11
C GLY A 233 -0.90 2.74 -23.85
N LEU A 234 -1.55 3.01 -22.73
CA LEU A 234 -1.37 2.28 -21.47
C LEU A 234 -1.63 0.78 -21.69
N PRO A 235 -0.68 -0.11 -21.38
CA PRO A 235 -0.93 -1.55 -21.37
C PRO A 235 -1.99 -1.90 -20.32
N VAL A 236 -3.04 -2.62 -20.73
CA VAL A 236 -4.06 -3.15 -19.82
C VAL A 236 -4.04 -4.67 -19.93
N ARG A 237 -3.85 -5.34 -18.79
CA ARG A 237 -3.73 -6.79 -18.71
C ARG A 237 -4.60 -7.34 -17.57
N HIS A 238 -5.79 -7.84 -17.91
CA HIS A 238 -6.60 -8.60 -16.97
C HIS A 238 -6.10 -10.04 -16.90
N VAL A 239 -5.95 -10.54 -15.70
CA VAL A 239 -5.47 -11.90 -15.41
C VAL A 239 -6.54 -12.62 -14.63
N ILE A 240 -7.00 -13.76 -15.13
CA ILE A 240 -8.19 -14.41 -14.63
C ILE A 240 -7.88 -15.87 -14.42
N ASP A 241 -8.18 -16.37 -13.23
CA ASP A 241 -8.11 -17.80 -12.96
C ASP A 241 -8.96 -18.58 -13.99
N ALA A 242 -8.39 -19.63 -14.56
CA ALA A 242 -9.02 -20.40 -15.64
C ALA A 242 -10.33 -21.07 -15.19
N ASP A 243 -10.48 -21.37 -13.91
CA ASP A 243 -11.67 -21.99 -13.33
C ASP A 243 -12.83 -21.00 -13.15
N VAL A 244 -12.54 -19.66 -13.10
CA VAL A 244 -13.57 -18.60 -13.06
C VAL A 244 -14.42 -18.57 -14.33
N GLY A 245 -13.85 -18.98 -15.47
CA GLY A 245 -14.56 -19.03 -16.75
C GLY A 245 -14.90 -17.64 -17.31
N GLY A 246 -15.77 -17.57 -18.33
CA GLY A 246 -16.07 -16.38 -19.12
C GLY A 246 -16.82 -15.22 -18.42
N VAL A 247 -16.59 -14.98 -17.16
CA VAL A 247 -17.20 -13.91 -16.34
C VAL A 247 -16.75 -12.51 -16.78
N VAL A 248 -15.75 -12.43 -17.63
CA VAL A 248 -15.00 -11.20 -17.95
C VAL A 248 -15.65 -10.33 -19.01
N GLU A 249 -16.69 -10.81 -19.68
CA GLU A 249 -17.45 -10.02 -20.65
C GLU A 249 -18.49 -9.17 -19.92
N GLY A 250 -18.14 -7.93 -19.64
CA GLY A 250 -19.06 -7.02 -18.93
C GLY A 250 -18.32 -5.78 -18.48
N PRO A 251 -18.31 -5.48 -17.18
CA PRO A 251 -17.69 -4.25 -16.66
C PRO A 251 -16.20 -4.12 -16.99
N LEU A 252 -15.42 -5.21 -17.00
CA LEU A 252 -13.99 -5.18 -17.38
C LEU A 252 -13.75 -4.68 -18.81
N ALA A 253 -14.69 -4.90 -19.74
CA ALA A 253 -14.58 -4.37 -21.09
C ALA A 253 -14.62 -2.83 -21.15
N ARG A 254 -15.04 -2.17 -20.05
CA ARG A 254 -15.10 -0.71 -19.94
C ARG A 254 -13.87 -0.10 -19.26
N THR A 255 -12.87 -0.89 -18.91
CA THR A 255 -11.68 -0.41 -18.19
C THR A 255 -11.02 0.80 -18.87
N ALA A 256 -10.84 0.76 -20.19
CA ALA A 256 -10.26 1.91 -20.91
C ALA A 256 -11.14 3.16 -20.84
N GLU A 257 -12.48 3.04 -20.81
CA GLU A 257 -13.41 4.15 -20.62
C GLU A 257 -13.34 4.70 -19.18
N MET A 258 -13.21 3.82 -18.19
CA MET A 258 -13.06 4.23 -16.78
C MET A 258 -11.78 5.04 -16.58
N ILE A 259 -10.65 4.54 -17.13
CA ILE A 259 -9.36 5.25 -17.07
C ILE A 259 -9.47 6.61 -17.78
N ASP A 260 -10.06 6.68 -18.98
CA ASP A 260 -10.21 7.93 -19.74
C ASP A 260 -11.02 8.99 -18.96
N VAL A 261 -12.06 8.55 -18.25
CA VAL A 261 -12.86 9.44 -17.39
C VAL A 261 -12.04 9.95 -16.21
N PHE A 262 -11.25 9.10 -15.56
CA PHE A 262 -10.43 9.49 -14.43
C PHE A 262 -9.21 10.33 -14.85
N ASP A 263 -8.60 10.06 -16.00
CA ASP A 263 -7.60 10.95 -16.61
C ASP A 263 -8.14 12.38 -16.79
N ASP A 264 -9.40 12.48 -17.28
CA ASP A 264 -10.05 13.80 -17.46
C ASP A 264 -10.40 14.48 -16.14
N LEU A 265 -10.74 13.73 -15.09
CA LEU A 265 -11.10 14.26 -13.78
C LEU A 265 -9.89 14.58 -12.91
N PHE A 266 -8.95 13.65 -12.81
CA PHE A 266 -7.88 13.65 -11.82
C PHE A 266 -6.50 13.96 -12.40
N GLY A 267 -6.30 13.72 -13.68
CA GLY A 267 -5.01 13.78 -14.36
C GLY A 267 -4.57 12.40 -14.86
N PRO A 268 -3.46 12.33 -15.61
CA PRO A 268 -3.02 11.09 -16.23
C PRO A 268 -2.92 9.92 -15.25
N TYR A 269 -3.24 8.71 -15.71
CA TYR A 269 -3.02 7.48 -14.94
C TYR A 269 -1.55 7.40 -14.47
N PRO A 270 -1.30 7.17 -13.17
CA PRO A 270 0.03 7.42 -12.60
C PRO A 270 1.07 6.34 -12.92
N PHE A 271 0.67 5.13 -13.34
CA PHE A 271 1.58 3.98 -13.40
C PHE A 271 1.82 3.45 -14.82
N VAL A 272 2.81 2.53 -14.93
CA VAL A 272 3.25 1.97 -16.24
C VAL A 272 2.29 0.98 -16.88
N ALA A 273 1.34 0.42 -16.14
CA ALA A 273 0.36 -0.57 -16.61
C ALA A 273 -0.86 -0.59 -15.68
N TYR A 274 -1.97 -1.12 -16.16
CA TYR A 274 -3.15 -1.45 -15.35
C TYR A 274 -3.71 -2.82 -15.74
N GLY A 275 -4.44 -3.42 -14.83
CA GLY A 275 -5.24 -4.62 -15.05
C GLY A 275 -5.96 -4.97 -13.77
N VAL A 276 -6.63 -6.10 -13.74
CA VAL A 276 -7.14 -6.71 -12.52
C VAL A 276 -6.73 -8.17 -12.51
N VAL A 277 -6.55 -8.75 -11.33
CA VAL A 277 -6.47 -10.19 -11.17
C VAL A 277 -7.75 -10.71 -10.52
N VAL A 278 -8.27 -11.82 -11.05
CA VAL A 278 -9.49 -12.47 -10.54
C VAL A 278 -9.12 -13.88 -10.10
N VAL A 279 -9.37 -14.19 -8.83
CA VAL A 279 -9.16 -15.52 -8.25
C VAL A 279 -10.47 -16.29 -8.18
N ASP A 280 -10.42 -17.64 -8.23
CA ASP A 280 -11.62 -18.52 -8.17
C ASP A 280 -12.13 -18.71 -6.73
N GLU A 281 -12.14 -17.61 -5.96
CA GLU A 281 -12.65 -17.59 -4.60
C GLU A 281 -13.60 -16.40 -4.39
N PRO A 282 -14.68 -16.54 -3.61
CA PRO A 282 -15.49 -15.42 -3.18
C PRO A 282 -14.81 -14.73 -1.98
N LEU A 283 -13.98 -13.72 -2.24
CA LEU A 283 -13.21 -13.04 -1.21
C LEU A 283 -14.09 -12.26 -0.22
N GLY A 284 -15.27 -11.77 -0.67
CA GLY A 284 -16.11 -10.87 0.11
C GLY A 284 -15.64 -9.40 0.09
N TYR A 285 -14.54 -9.12 -0.61
CA TYR A 285 -13.95 -7.80 -0.82
C TYR A 285 -13.20 -7.78 -2.17
N ALA A 286 -12.76 -6.62 -2.59
CA ALA A 286 -11.69 -6.42 -3.56
C ALA A 286 -10.59 -5.61 -2.86
N LEU A 287 -9.38 -5.53 -3.45
CA LEU A 287 -8.26 -4.81 -2.89
C LEU A 287 -7.50 -4.11 -4.00
N GLU A 288 -7.14 -2.85 -3.77
CA GLU A 288 -6.60 -1.91 -4.74
C GLU A 288 -5.16 -2.15 -5.18
N THR A 289 -4.58 -3.30 -4.91
CA THR A 289 -3.15 -3.56 -5.17
C THR A 289 -2.62 -2.90 -6.43
N GLN A 290 -1.53 -2.13 -6.31
CA GLN A 290 -1.05 -1.18 -7.32
C GLN A 290 -0.85 -1.84 -8.69
N THR A 291 -1.43 -1.28 -9.74
CA THR A 291 -1.44 -1.75 -11.13
C THR A 291 -2.22 -3.03 -11.40
N LEU A 292 -2.60 -3.79 -10.36
CA LEU A 292 -3.25 -5.09 -10.49
C LEU A 292 -4.18 -5.40 -9.30
N PRO A 293 -5.27 -4.62 -9.09
CA PRO A 293 -6.26 -4.92 -8.05
C PRO A 293 -6.77 -6.35 -8.10
N ILE A 294 -6.97 -6.96 -6.89
CA ILE A 294 -7.49 -8.33 -6.77
C ILE A 294 -8.99 -8.35 -6.51
N PHE A 295 -9.66 -9.25 -7.21
CA PHE A 295 -11.10 -9.50 -7.10
C PHE A 295 -11.38 -10.97 -6.89
N GLY A 296 -12.37 -11.26 -6.02
CA GLY A 296 -13.01 -12.55 -5.99
C GLY A 296 -14.13 -12.67 -7.04
N THR A 297 -14.66 -13.89 -7.20
CA THR A 297 -15.77 -14.20 -8.11
C THR A 297 -17.04 -13.42 -7.77
N ASP A 298 -17.22 -13.01 -6.54
CA ASP A 298 -18.38 -12.26 -6.03
C ASP A 298 -18.32 -10.74 -6.33
N ALA A 299 -17.13 -10.18 -6.50
CA ALA A 299 -16.92 -8.75 -6.69
C ALA A 299 -16.67 -8.31 -8.14
N VAL A 300 -16.02 -9.15 -8.97
CA VAL A 300 -15.57 -8.80 -10.33
C VAL A 300 -16.65 -8.35 -11.30
N THR A 301 -17.92 -8.72 -11.07
CA THR A 301 -19.06 -8.29 -11.90
C THR A 301 -19.69 -6.98 -11.45
N SER A 302 -19.25 -6.40 -10.34
CA SER A 302 -19.72 -5.13 -9.81
C SER A 302 -18.98 -3.97 -10.48
N GLU A 303 -19.65 -3.23 -11.37
CA GLU A 303 -19.05 -2.04 -11.98
C GLU A 303 -18.64 -0.98 -10.94
N PRO A 304 -19.44 -0.67 -9.89
CA PRO A 304 -19.02 0.24 -8.85
C PRO A 304 -17.71 -0.19 -8.18
N THR A 305 -17.57 -1.47 -7.81
CA THR A 305 -16.35 -1.98 -7.18
C THR A 305 -15.14 -1.88 -8.12
N LEU A 306 -15.29 -2.21 -9.41
CA LEU A 306 -14.20 -2.05 -10.38
C LEU A 306 -13.76 -0.60 -10.53
N VAL A 307 -14.69 0.35 -10.44
CA VAL A 307 -14.41 1.79 -10.50
C VAL A 307 -13.73 2.26 -9.21
N HIS A 308 -14.14 1.71 -8.07
CA HIS A 308 -13.56 1.97 -6.75
C HIS A 308 -12.07 1.57 -6.74
N GLU A 309 -11.77 0.32 -7.05
CA GLU A 309 -10.39 -0.17 -7.07
C GLU A 309 -9.52 0.52 -8.13
N LEU A 310 -10.10 0.95 -9.24
CA LEU A 310 -9.38 1.77 -10.19
C LEU A 310 -9.08 3.17 -9.63
N ALA A 311 -9.99 3.79 -8.88
CA ALA A 311 -9.79 5.13 -8.34
C ALA A 311 -8.66 5.17 -7.32
N HIS A 312 -8.46 4.08 -6.58
CA HIS A 312 -7.36 3.94 -5.64
C HIS A 312 -5.98 4.11 -6.30
N GLN A 313 -5.84 3.82 -7.59
CA GLN A 313 -4.57 4.01 -8.28
C GLN A 313 -4.07 5.47 -8.19
N TRP A 314 -4.98 6.44 -8.09
CA TRP A 314 -4.65 7.84 -7.77
C TRP A 314 -4.68 8.12 -6.26
N PHE A 315 -5.71 7.61 -5.55
CA PHE A 315 -5.99 7.89 -4.14
C PHE A 315 -5.79 6.64 -3.28
N GLY A 316 -4.61 6.45 -2.75
CA GLY A 316 -4.17 5.27 -2.01
C GLY A 316 -2.85 4.71 -2.53
N ASP A 317 -2.72 4.57 -3.85
CA ASP A 317 -1.53 4.00 -4.47
C ASP A 317 -0.51 5.08 -4.84
N SER A 318 -0.84 6.04 -5.70
CA SER A 318 0.07 7.15 -6.03
C SER A 318 0.27 8.05 -4.81
N VAL A 319 -0.81 8.52 -4.20
CA VAL A 319 -0.77 9.23 -2.92
C VAL A 319 -1.27 8.31 -1.82
N THR A 320 -0.35 7.77 -1.04
CA THR A 320 -0.61 6.79 0.02
C THR A 320 -0.86 7.48 1.38
N PRO A 321 -1.69 6.95 2.29
CA PRO A 321 -1.85 7.54 3.61
C PRO A 321 -0.53 7.48 4.40
N ALA A 322 -0.18 8.56 5.09
CA ALA A 322 1.02 8.62 5.89
C ALA A 322 0.94 7.75 7.16
N THR A 323 -0.27 7.51 7.63
CA THR A 323 -0.60 6.58 8.73
C THR A 323 -1.95 5.93 8.46
N TRP A 324 -2.21 4.79 9.07
CA TRP A 324 -3.49 4.11 8.92
C TRP A 324 -4.68 4.89 9.50
N GLN A 325 -4.43 5.88 10.33
CA GLN A 325 -5.45 6.82 10.79
C GLN A 325 -6.04 7.63 9.63
N ASP A 326 -5.26 7.86 8.57
CA ASP A 326 -5.63 8.66 7.40
C ASP A 326 -6.33 7.86 6.30
N ILE A 327 -6.76 6.61 6.54
CA ILE A 327 -7.34 5.68 5.56
C ILE A 327 -8.54 6.25 4.78
N TRP A 328 -9.28 7.21 5.30
CA TRP A 328 -10.35 7.88 4.57
C TRP A 328 -9.88 8.60 3.30
N LEU A 329 -8.56 8.94 3.23
CA LEU A 329 -7.94 9.51 2.03
C LEU A 329 -7.92 8.50 0.86
N ASN A 330 -7.96 7.20 1.16
CA ASN A 330 -8.18 6.14 0.19
C ASN A 330 -9.69 5.98 -0.05
N GLU A 331 -10.41 5.49 0.95
CA GLU A 331 -11.76 4.97 0.84
C GLU A 331 -12.82 6.03 0.52
N GLY A 332 -12.73 7.17 1.20
CA GLY A 332 -13.66 8.29 0.96
C GLY A 332 -13.50 8.87 -0.44
N PHE A 333 -12.26 8.92 -0.96
CA PHE A 333 -11.96 9.41 -2.31
C PHE A 333 -12.38 8.40 -3.37
N ALA A 334 -12.10 7.12 -3.20
CA ALA A 334 -12.52 6.07 -4.13
C ALA A 334 -14.05 5.98 -4.19
N THR A 335 -14.74 6.04 -3.05
CA THR A 335 -16.20 6.11 -2.99
C THR A 335 -16.75 7.35 -3.72
N TYR A 336 -16.11 8.51 -3.55
CA TYR A 336 -16.55 9.71 -4.27
C TYR A 336 -16.27 9.61 -5.78
N ALA A 337 -15.19 8.97 -6.18
CA ALA A 337 -14.86 8.73 -7.59
C ALA A 337 -15.89 7.82 -8.28
N GLU A 338 -16.44 6.80 -7.58
CA GLU A 338 -17.59 6.02 -8.09
C GLU A 338 -18.78 6.91 -8.45
N LEU A 339 -19.07 7.89 -7.60
CA LEU A 339 -20.20 8.82 -7.82
C LEU A 339 -19.93 9.76 -8.99
N LEU A 340 -18.68 10.20 -9.17
CA LEU A 340 -18.28 11.00 -10.33
C LEU A 340 -18.36 10.19 -11.63
N TRP A 341 -17.98 8.91 -11.60
CA TRP A 341 -18.16 7.98 -12.72
C TRP A 341 -19.64 7.82 -13.08
N ARG A 342 -20.50 7.58 -12.09
CA ARG A 342 -21.95 7.47 -12.29
C ARG A 342 -22.54 8.74 -12.90
N GLU A 343 -22.09 9.92 -12.45
CA GLU A 343 -22.50 11.22 -12.99
C GLU A 343 -22.10 11.33 -14.49
N ARG A 344 -20.87 10.97 -14.84
CA ARG A 344 -20.34 11.02 -16.20
C ARG A 344 -21.06 10.03 -17.15
N THR A 345 -21.51 8.91 -16.62
CA THR A 345 -22.21 7.87 -17.39
C THR A 345 -23.74 7.99 -17.33
N GLY A 346 -24.28 8.99 -16.63
CA GLY A 346 -25.72 9.25 -16.53
C GLY A 346 -26.48 8.23 -15.65
N GLN A 347 -25.79 7.61 -14.70
CA GLN A 347 -26.34 6.61 -13.79
C GLN A 347 -26.65 7.14 -12.38
N GLY A 348 -26.68 8.45 -12.20
CA GLY A 348 -26.79 9.14 -10.92
C GLY A 348 -25.51 9.88 -10.59
N GLY A 349 -25.23 10.12 -9.30
CA GLY A 349 -24.00 10.84 -8.93
C GLY A 349 -23.96 11.23 -7.44
N PRO A 350 -23.12 12.24 -7.08
CA PRO A 350 -22.92 12.65 -5.69
C PRO A 350 -24.22 13.07 -4.95
N ASP A 351 -25.21 13.61 -5.68
CA ASP A 351 -26.50 13.96 -5.08
C ASP A 351 -27.31 12.74 -4.60
N ASP A 352 -27.07 11.55 -5.14
CA ASP A 352 -27.74 10.33 -4.69
C ASP A 352 -27.22 9.90 -3.31
N LEU A 353 -25.90 10.04 -3.06
CA LEU A 353 -25.32 9.80 -1.75
C LEU A 353 -25.88 10.79 -0.73
N ALA A 354 -25.89 12.09 -1.08
CA ALA A 354 -26.46 13.13 -0.24
C ALA A 354 -27.96 12.88 0.06
N ALA A 355 -28.74 12.41 -0.91
CA ALA A 355 -30.14 12.06 -0.70
C ALA A 355 -30.31 10.79 0.18
N THR A 356 -29.38 9.84 0.10
CA THR A 356 -29.39 8.64 0.95
C THR A 356 -29.17 8.98 2.41
N TYR A 357 -28.28 9.93 2.68
CA TYR A 357 -27.88 10.37 4.01
C TYR A 357 -28.37 11.79 4.35
N ALA A 358 -29.54 12.18 3.83
CA ALA A 358 -30.14 13.50 4.11
C ALA A 358 -30.38 13.73 5.60
N GLU A 359 -30.60 12.67 6.38
CA GLU A 359 -30.75 12.72 7.84
C GLU A 359 -29.53 12.04 8.49
N PRO A 360 -28.94 12.62 9.54
CA PRO A 360 -27.84 12.00 10.28
C PRO A 360 -28.21 10.58 10.75
N THR A 361 -27.25 9.67 10.63
CA THR A 361 -27.42 8.26 11.00
C THR A 361 -26.30 7.77 11.91
N PRO A 362 -26.60 6.98 12.96
CA PRO A 362 -25.58 6.38 13.81
C PRO A 362 -24.59 5.46 13.05
N LEU A 363 -24.95 5.01 11.86
CA LEU A 363 -24.06 4.23 10.99
C LEU A 363 -22.80 5.03 10.61
N LEU A 364 -22.91 6.34 10.49
CA LEU A 364 -21.85 7.25 10.08
C LEU A 364 -21.32 8.13 11.24
N ASP A 365 -21.59 7.78 12.49
CA ASP A 365 -21.16 8.57 13.64
C ASP A 365 -19.65 8.45 13.94
N LEU A 366 -18.97 7.40 13.42
CA LEU A 366 -17.53 7.25 13.58
C LEU A 366 -16.77 8.33 12.80
N PRO A 367 -15.78 9.05 13.41
CA PRO A 367 -14.98 10.04 12.69
C PRO A 367 -14.11 9.42 11.59
N PRO A 368 -14.21 9.82 10.32
CA PRO A 368 -13.39 9.23 9.25
C PRO A 368 -11.88 9.43 9.42
N ALA A 369 -11.44 10.55 10.01
CA ALA A 369 -10.02 10.84 10.24
C ALA A 369 -9.49 10.25 11.57
N ASP A 370 -10.27 9.47 12.28
CA ASP A 370 -9.85 8.71 13.47
C ASP A 370 -10.83 7.55 13.73
N PRO A 371 -10.91 6.57 12.80
CA PRO A 371 -11.86 5.46 12.95
C PRO A 371 -11.44 4.47 14.05
N GLY A 372 -10.15 4.41 14.39
CA GLY A 372 -9.59 3.41 15.30
C GLY A 372 -9.10 2.15 14.59
N PRO A 373 -8.19 1.39 15.21
CA PRO A 373 -7.46 0.30 14.55
C PRO A 373 -8.31 -0.92 14.15
N THR A 374 -9.54 -1.04 14.66
CA THR A 374 -10.45 -2.14 14.34
C THR A 374 -11.57 -1.74 13.38
N GLU A 375 -11.65 -0.47 13.02
CA GLU A 375 -12.75 0.11 12.23
C GLU A 375 -12.25 0.85 10.98
N LEU A 376 -11.08 0.43 10.44
CA LEU A 376 -10.48 1.05 9.26
C LEU A 376 -11.42 1.05 8.04
N PHE A 377 -12.22 -0.01 7.92
CA PHE A 377 -13.14 -0.23 6.81
C PHE A 377 -14.61 -0.06 7.21
N ALA A 378 -14.86 0.75 8.25
CA ALA A 378 -16.21 1.07 8.67
C ALA A 378 -16.95 1.93 7.64
N PRO A 379 -18.29 1.80 7.49
CA PRO A 379 -19.08 2.58 6.53
C PRO A 379 -18.87 4.09 6.61
N SER A 380 -18.51 4.63 7.78
CA SER A 380 -18.24 6.06 7.94
C SER A 380 -16.95 6.51 7.20
N VAL A 381 -15.96 5.65 7.11
CA VAL A 381 -14.69 5.94 6.41
C VAL A 381 -14.98 6.14 4.92
N TYR A 382 -15.82 5.30 4.34
CA TYR A 382 -16.29 5.35 2.95
C TYR A 382 -17.31 6.47 2.74
N ASP A 383 -18.49 6.32 3.30
CA ASP A 383 -19.65 7.16 2.97
C ASP A 383 -19.56 8.57 3.57
N ARG A 384 -19.16 8.70 4.86
CA ARG A 384 -18.96 10.02 5.45
C ARG A 384 -17.68 10.68 4.92
N GLY A 385 -16.65 9.90 4.59
CA GLY A 385 -15.49 10.37 3.83
C GLY A 385 -15.92 10.98 2.50
N ALA A 386 -16.71 10.26 1.71
CA ALA A 386 -17.26 10.74 0.44
C ALA A 386 -18.23 11.94 0.62
N LEU A 387 -19.03 11.96 1.67
CA LEU A 387 -19.88 13.14 2.01
C LEU A 387 -19.04 14.37 2.38
N THR A 388 -17.87 14.19 3.00
CA THR A 388 -16.91 15.28 3.24
C THR A 388 -16.48 15.91 1.91
N LEU A 389 -16.15 15.09 0.92
CA LEU A 389 -15.78 15.56 -0.43
C LEU A 389 -16.98 16.16 -1.16
N TYR A 390 -18.18 15.64 -0.97
CA TYR A 390 -19.40 16.23 -1.50
C TYR A 390 -19.63 17.64 -0.94
N VAL A 391 -19.50 17.83 0.36
CA VAL A 391 -19.67 19.14 1.02
C VAL A 391 -18.58 20.12 0.55
N LEU A 392 -17.34 19.63 0.42
CA LEU A 392 -16.25 20.43 -0.15
C LEU A 392 -16.56 20.88 -1.58
N ASP A 393 -16.97 19.96 -2.46
CA ASP A 393 -17.36 20.24 -3.85
C ASP A 393 -18.49 21.31 -3.91
N ARG A 394 -19.51 21.20 -3.07
CA ARG A 394 -20.60 22.18 -2.99
C ARG A 394 -20.15 23.53 -2.43
N THR A 395 -19.20 23.53 -1.50
CA THR A 395 -18.69 24.75 -0.85
C THR A 395 -17.82 25.57 -1.79
N VAL A 396 -16.89 24.93 -2.49
CA VAL A 396 -15.90 25.64 -3.35
C VAL A 396 -16.32 25.65 -4.82
N GLY A 397 -17.25 24.81 -5.23
CA GLY A 397 -17.70 24.59 -6.60
C GLY A 397 -16.82 23.61 -7.37
N ARG A 398 -17.44 22.86 -8.32
CA ARG A 398 -16.84 21.73 -9.03
C ARG A 398 -15.49 22.03 -9.67
N ASP A 399 -15.31 23.18 -10.34
CA ASP A 399 -14.06 23.49 -11.03
C ASP A 399 -12.90 23.69 -10.03
N VAL A 400 -13.15 24.33 -8.89
CA VAL A 400 -12.17 24.51 -7.82
C VAL A 400 -11.89 23.19 -7.14
N PHE A 401 -12.93 22.41 -6.85
CA PHE A 401 -12.81 21.07 -6.27
C PHE A 401 -11.90 20.17 -7.11
N LEU A 402 -12.15 20.04 -8.41
CA LEU A 402 -11.28 19.26 -9.30
C LEU A 402 -9.85 19.80 -9.37
N THR A 403 -9.67 21.14 -9.24
CA THR A 403 -8.34 21.74 -9.15
C THR A 403 -7.64 21.35 -7.85
N ILE A 404 -8.38 21.27 -6.73
CA ILE A 404 -7.84 20.77 -5.45
C ILE A 404 -7.34 19.34 -5.62
N LEU A 405 -8.16 18.43 -6.18
CA LEU A 405 -7.79 17.01 -6.36
C LEU A 405 -6.53 16.88 -7.24
N ARG A 406 -6.47 17.57 -8.37
CA ARG A 406 -5.30 17.53 -9.27
C ARG A 406 -4.05 18.12 -8.60
N THR A 407 -4.19 19.22 -7.85
CA THR A 407 -3.06 19.81 -7.11
C THR A 407 -2.56 18.88 -6.01
N TRP A 408 -3.48 18.20 -5.35
CA TRP A 408 -3.18 17.18 -4.35
C TRP A 408 -2.35 16.05 -4.96
N LEU A 409 -2.86 15.44 -6.02
CA LEU A 409 -2.20 14.34 -6.72
C LEU A 409 -0.85 14.74 -7.32
N GLU A 410 -0.74 15.92 -7.93
CA GLU A 410 0.53 16.41 -8.47
C GLU A 410 1.57 16.71 -7.37
N ARG A 411 1.13 17.19 -6.20
CA ARG A 411 2.02 17.57 -5.10
C ARG A 411 2.58 16.38 -4.34
N TYR A 412 1.78 15.32 -4.17
CA TYR A 412 2.11 14.14 -3.38
C TYR A 412 2.27 12.89 -4.23
N ASP A 413 2.43 13.04 -5.55
CA ASP A 413 2.71 11.96 -6.47
C ASP A 413 3.86 11.07 -5.96
N ASP A 414 3.68 9.76 -6.02
CA ASP A 414 4.66 8.76 -5.53
C ASP A 414 5.08 8.93 -4.05
N SER A 415 4.27 9.58 -3.22
CA SER A 415 4.59 9.81 -1.81
C SER A 415 3.44 9.50 -0.87
N SER A 416 3.64 9.71 0.43
CA SER A 416 2.61 9.58 1.45
C SER A 416 2.19 10.95 2.00
N ALA A 417 0.93 11.05 2.46
CA ALA A 417 0.39 12.31 2.94
C ALA A 417 -0.67 12.10 4.04
N THR A 418 -0.89 13.14 4.83
CA THR A 418 -1.85 13.17 5.94
C THR A 418 -3.15 13.88 5.57
N THR A 419 -4.19 13.67 6.37
CA THR A 419 -5.43 14.48 6.33
C THR A 419 -5.13 15.97 6.40
N GLY A 420 -4.20 16.38 7.26
CA GLY A 420 -3.81 17.80 7.39
C GLY A 420 -3.16 18.38 6.14
N ASP A 421 -2.41 17.58 5.40
CA ASP A 421 -1.82 17.99 4.12
C ASP A 421 -2.90 18.22 3.07
N PHE A 422 -3.91 17.35 2.99
CA PHE A 422 -5.05 17.54 2.08
C PHE A 422 -5.84 18.81 2.43
N GLU A 423 -6.13 19.03 3.71
CA GLU A 423 -6.82 20.24 4.19
C GLU A 423 -6.06 21.50 3.80
N ALA A 424 -4.73 21.50 3.96
CA ALA A 424 -3.87 22.63 3.58
C ALA A 424 -3.92 22.89 2.07
N VAL A 425 -3.91 21.87 1.22
CA VAL A 425 -4.07 22.01 -0.23
C VAL A 425 -5.44 22.57 -0.57
N ALA A 426 -6.50 22.07 0.07
CA ALA A 426 -7.86 22.52 -0.18
C ALA A 426 -8.05 24.03 0.17
N GLU A 427 -7.52 24.47 1.30
CA GLU A 427 -7.56 25.88 1.70
C GLU A 427 -6.68 26.78 0.80
N GLU A 428 -5.48 26.32 0.44
CA GLU A 428 -4.57 27.06 -0.47
C GLU A 428 -5.20 27.29 -1.84
N VAL A 429 -5.76 26.23 -2.45
CA VAL A 429 -6.31 26.29 -3.81
C VAL A 429 -7.63 27.06 -3.85
N SER A 430 -8.50 26.85 -2.87
CA SER A 430 -9.81 27.52 -2.82
C SER A 430 -9.74 28.95 -2.32
N GLY A 431 -8.74 29.29 -1.49
CA GLY A 431 -8.66 30.55 -0.75
C GLY A 431 -9.76 30.70 0.33
N ALA A 432 -10.44 29.62 0.68
CA ALA A 432 -11.51 29.58 1.69
C ALA A 432 -10.98 29.04 3.02
N GLU A 433 -11.59 29.46 4.13
CA GLU A 433 -11.38 28.81 5.43
C GLU A 433 -12.26 27.56 5.51
N LEU A 434 -11.68 26.38 5.41
CA LEU A 434 -12.38 25.09 5.35
C LEU A 434 -12.24 24.28 6.66
N THR A 435 -11.34 24.66 7.56
CA THR A 435 -11.12 24.00 8.86
C THR A 435 -12.42 23.69 9.61
N PRO A 436 -13.43 24.62 9.75
CA PRO A 436 -14.66 24.28 10.46
C PRO A 436 -15.48 23.15 9.78
N MET A 437 -15.42 23.06 8.45
CA MET A 437 -16.06 22.00 7.67
C MET A 437 -15.36 20.67 7.91
N PHE A 438 -14.05 20.63 7.77
CA PHE A 438 -13.27 19.42 8.01
C PHE A 438 -13.38 18.92 9.45
N ASP A 439 -13.36 19.83 10.45
CA ASP A 439 -13.57 19.44 11.85
C ASP A 439 -14.94 18.80 12.08
N ALA A 440 -15.98 19.33 11.44
CA ALA A 440 -17.32 18.79 11.57
C ALA A 440 -17.46 17.42 10.87
N TRP A 441 -16.94 17.28 9.65
CA TRP A 441 -17.17 16.09 8.83
C TRP A 441 -16.16 14.98 9.08
N LEU A 442 -14.91 15.29 9.44
CA LEU A 442 -13.84 14.29 9.62
C LEU A 442 -13.57 13.95 11.08
N ARG A 443 -13.84 14.86 12.04
CA ARG A 443 -13.39 14.70 13.44
C ARG A 443 -14.53 14.67 14.47
N ALA A 444 -15.69 15.22 14.14
CA ALA A 444 -16.81 15.20 15.09
C ALA A 444 -17.28 13.74 15.33
N PRO A 445 -17.63 13.39 16.57
CA PRO A 445 -18.04 12.02 16.93
C PRO A 445 -19.42 11.64 16.39
N GLN A 446 -20.16 12.57 15.81
CA GLN A 446 -21.47 12.34 15.20
C GLN A 446 -21.47 12.91 13.79
N MET A 447 -22.18 12.23 12.89
CA MET A 447 -22.41 12.74 11.54
C MET A 447 -23.13 14.10 11.62
N PRO A 448 -22.62 15.16 10.94
CA PRO A 448 -23.30 16.44 10.84
C PRO A 448 -24.62 16.34 10.06
N ASP A 449 -25.54 17.28 10.31
CA ASP A 449 -26.71 17.47 9.45
C ASP A 449 -26.26 18.10 8.12
N LEU A 450 -26.56 17.43 7.00
CA LEU A 450 -26.14 17.88 5.68
C LEU A 450 -26.76 19.22 5.28
N ASP A 451 -28.01 19.49 5.69
CA ASP A 451 -28.72 20.73 5.39
C ASP A 451 -28.03 21.98 5.99
N ASP A 452 -27.24 21.80 7.04
CA ASP A 452 -26.45 22.91 7.63
C ASP A 452 -25.27 23.34 6.77
N TRP A 453 -24.87 22.52 5.78
CA TRP A 453 -23.64 22.71 4.98
C TRP A 453 -23.89 22.93 3.49
N VAL A 454 -24.96 22.38 2.93
CA VAL A 454 -25.30 22.44 1.49
C VAL A 454 -26.70 23.05 1.35
N GLY A 455 -26.78 24.36 1.53
CA GLY A 455 -28.04 25.11 1.44
C GLY A 455 -28.33 25.68 0.06
#